data_49ab00793adae6ccb69f3c5821f5a843
#
_entry.id   49ab00793adae6ccb69f3c5821f5a843
#
_cell.length_a   1.000
_cell.length_b   1.000
_cell.length_c   1.000
_cell.angle_alpha   90.00
_cell.angle_beta   90.00
_cell.angle_gamma   90.00
#
_symmetry.space_group_name_H-M   'P 1'
#
loop_
_entity.id
_entity.type
_entity.pdbx_description
1 polymer ?
#
loop_
_entity_poly.entity_id
_entity_poly.type
_entity_poly.pdbx_seq_one_letter_code
_entity_poly.pdbx_strand_id
1 'polypeptide(L)'
;MAAELNARKDMDKRYMWDLTQIYKTNEDWEKAFVELQARIPEVGRYAGTMGTPAGAKAALDGFYDLVYKSMLMYLYAELNKSGDNGDPEYQAMNERAMMLLVQLNTAASYITPELATLPTETLQAYLHAPELELYRHQIADIIRVRKHVLSPEQEKMLSMLADAAQTPDNSFTMLESVDMTFPTIRDENGEEVQLTHGSFGVYRESADRRVRQAAFEQYFGEFKKYINTFAAMYGGSVKFDNYFADVRGHESALSAELYGNDVPVAVYDSLIEAVHEALPAMGRYIALRKKALGLEELHMYDLYNPMVEDAGMKFTFEEAKDIVKKALAPLGEEYGGLLERAFSEGWIDVYENKGKTTGAFSCGVYGVHPYVLLNFTNELDDVFTLAHELGHAMHSYKSDHAQAFANHDYSIMAAEVASTVNEVLLLKYLISNETDKKRRAYLLNHFIEGFRTTLFRQTLFAEFEKETHAMAQSGQPLTADSMNALYRRLNELYYAGAVVDDLQDIEWARIPHFYNAFYVYQYATGYSAAVAIADRILATGDASDYLRFLTTGGSDYPIKELRIAGVDLEKPEVVSNALKEFGNSVDELEKLLGQLK
;
A
#
# COMPACT_ATOMS: atom_id res chain seq x y z
N MET A 1 20.03 -21.77 -21.92
CA MET A 1 18.58 -21.71 -22.11
C MET A 1 18.00 -21.59 -20.72
N ALA A 2 17.23 -20.54 -20.44
CA ALA A 2 16.49 -20.46 -19.18
C ALA A 2 15.57 -21.71 -19.08
N ALA A 3 15.44 -22.30 -17.89
CA ALA A 3 14.52 -23.41 -17.69
C ALA A 3 13.09 -22.91 -18.02
N GLU A 4 12.36 -23.68 -18.82
CA GLU A 4 10.97 -23.35 -19.12
C GLU A 4 10.13 -23.51 -17.82
N LEU A 5 9.28 -22.53 -17.53
CA LEU A 5 8.41 -22.58 -16.34
C LEU A 5 7.40 -23.73 -16.48
N ASN A 6 7.17 -24.42 -15.38
CA ASN A 6 6.17 -25.49 -15.30
C ASN A 6 4.77 -24.92 -15.54
N ALA A 7 3.89 -25.69 -16.18
CA ALA A 7 2.47 -25.35 -16.25
C ALA A 7 1.83 -25.52 -14.85
N ARG A 8 0.76 -24.76 -14.57
CA ARG A 8 0.03 -24.80 -13.29
C ARG A 8 -0.32 -26.21 -12.82
N LYS A 9 -0.80 -27.05 -13.73
CA LYS A 9 -1.21 -28.45 -13.45
C LYS A 9 -0.07 -29.36 -13.03
N ASP A 10 1.19 -29.00 -13.35
CA ASP A 10 2.39 -29.79 -13.08
C ASP A 10 3.11 -29.34 -11.80
N MET A 11 2.57 -28.34 -11.11
CA MET A 11 3.11 -27.85 -9.84
C MET A 11 2.83 -28.83 -8.70
N ASP A 12 3.76 -28.87 -7.74
CA ASP A 12 3.58 -29.66 -6.51
C ASP A 12 2.49 -29.04 -5.63
N LYS A 13 1.42 -29.79 -5.41
CA LYS A 13 0.23 -29.35 -4.65
C LYS A 13 0.54 -28.91 -3.21
N ARG A 14 1.64 -29.33 -2.63
CA ARG A 14 2.07 -28.90 -1.29
C ARG A 14 2.40 -27.41 -1.23
N TYR A 15 2.72 -26.83 -2.37
CA TYR A 15 3.11 -25.43 -2.52
C TYR A 15 2.07 -24.61 -3.29
N MET A 16 0.86 -25.11 -3.36
CA MET A 16 -0.28 -24.45 -3.97
C MET A 16 -1.35 -24.19 -2.91
N TRP A 17 -2.07 -23.10 -3.05
CA TRP A 17 -3.27 -22.86 -2.23
C TRP A 17 -4.42 -23.82 -2.56
N ASP A 18 -5.31 -24.04 -1.57
CA ASP A 18 -6.52 -24.88 -1.71
C ASP A 18 -7.77 -24.01 -1.72
N LEU A 19 -8.31 -23.73 -2.90
CA LEU A 19 -9.49 -22.90 -3.07
C LEU A 19 -10.82 -23.67 -2.90
N THR A 20 -10.77 -24.98 -2.66
CA THR A 20 -11.97 -25.82 -2.49
C THR A 20 -12.79 -25.47 -1.25
N GLN A 21 -12.22 -24.68 -0.34
CA GLN A 21 -12.92 -24.17 0.83
C GLN A 21 -13.85 -22.99 0.48
N ILE A 22 -13.65 -22.30 -0.64
CA ILE A 22 -14.55 -21.26 -1.13
C ILE A 22 -15.68 -21.93 -1.94
N TYR A 23 -15.33 -22.66 -3.00
CA TYR A 23 -16.24 -23.52 -3.77
C TYR A 23 -15.53 -24.84 -4.05
N LYS A 24 -16.26 -25.95 -3.86
CA LYS A 24 -15.69 -27.30 -4.05
C LYS A 24 -15.40 -27.58 -5.51
N THR A 25 -16.25 -27.08 -6.41
CA THR A 25 -16.13 -27.27 -7.86
C THR A 25 -16.62 -26.03 -8.62
N ASN A 26 -16.23 -25.91 -9.90
CA ASN A 26 -16.75 -24.88 -10.79
C ASN A 26 -18.28 -25.02 -11.00
N GLU A 27 -18.81 -26.24 -10.97
CA GLU A 27 -20.26 -26.48 -11.07
C GLU A 27 -21.01 -25.92 -9.84
N ASP A 28 -20.43 -25.98 -8.65
CA ASP A 28 -21.04 -25.39 -7.45
C ASP A 28 -21.03 -23.87 -7.54
N TRP A 29 -19.95 -23.29 -8.06
CA TRP A 29 -19.87 -21.87 -8.35
C TRP A 29 -20.94 -21.44 -9.38
N GLU A 30 -21.12 -22.18 -10.47
CA GLU A 30 -22.14 -21.89 -11.50
C GLU A 30 -23.56 -21.90 -10.94
N LYS A 31 -23.88 -22.86 -10.09
CA LYS A 31 -25.22 -22.91 -9.41
C LYS A 31 -25.41 -21.67 -8.54
N ALA A 32 -24.41 -21.33 -7.72
CA ALA A 32 -24.43 -20.15 -6.86
C ALA A 32 -24.56 -18.85 -7.68
N PHE A 33 -23.89 -18.77 -8.83
CA PHE A 33 -23.99 -17.62 -9.74
C PHE A 33 -25.44 -17.39 -10.22
N VAL A 34 -26.09 -18.42 -10.71
CA VAL A 34 -27.49 -18.34 -11.21
C VAL A 34 -28.43 -17.91 -10.08
N GLU A 35 -28.27 -18.51 -8.90
CA GLU A 35 -29.10 -18.19 -7.73
C GLU A 35 -28.92 -16.75 -7.29
N LEU A 36 -27.65 -16.27 -7.22
CA LEU A 36 -27.34 -14.94 -6.77
C LEU A 36 -27.80 -13.87 -7.76
N GLN A 37 -27.58 -14.10 -9.06
CA GLN A 37 -28.05 -13.21 -10.12
C GLN A 37 -29.57 -12.99 -10.07
N ALA A 38 -30.35 -14.05 -9.80
CA ALA A 38 -31.79 -13.96 -9.66
C ALA A 38 -32.23 -13.11 -8.43
N ARG A 39 -31.37 -13.02 -7.40
CA ARG A 39 -31.67 -12.28 -6.15
C ARG A 39 -31.31 -10.80 -6.19
N ILE A 40 -30.46 -10.35 -7.10
CA ILE A 40 -30.04 -8.91 -7.18
C ILE A 40 -31.23 -7.94 -7.17
N PRO A 41 -32.35 -8.19 -7.90
CA PRO A 41 -33.50 -7.28 -7.87
C PRO A 41 -34.16 -7.16 -6.49
N GLU A 42 -33.88 -8.07 -5.55
CA GLU A 42 -34.45 -8.04 -4.19
C GLU A 42 -33.99 -6.79 -3.43
N VAL A 43 -32.73 -6.32 -3.66
CA VAL A 43 -32.20 -5.13 -3.00
C VAL A 43 -33.02 -3.89 -3.31
N GLY A 44 -33.47 -3.74 -4.56
CA GLY A 44 -34.29 -2.60 -4.98
C GLY A 44 -35.66 -2.49 -4.29
N ARG A 45 -36.15 -3.58 -3.66
CA ARG A 45 -37.44 -3.57 -2.94
C ARG A 45 -37.44 -2.74 -1.67
N TYR A 46 -36.27 -2.44 -1.13
CA TYR A 46 -36.10 -1.67 0.10
C TYR A 46 -36.02 -0.16 -0.15
N ALA A 47 -35.96 0.28 -1.40
CA ALA A 47 -35.95 1.71 -1.73
C ALA A 47 -37.21 2.40 -1.20
N GLY A 48 -37.03 3.54 -0.52
CA GLY A 48 -38.10 4.30 0.13
C GLY A 48 -38.52 3.76 1.51
N THR A 49 -37.85 2.72 2.05
CA THR A 49 -38.21 2.13 3.36
C THR A 49 -37.29 2.53 4.51
N MET A 50 -36.19 3.24 4.23
CA MET A 50 -35.14 3.50 5.22
C MET A 50 -35.46 4.62 6.21
N GLY A 51 -36.69 5.20 6.15
CA GLY A 51 -37.18 6.18 7.12
C GLY A 51 -37.48 5.62 8.53
N THR A 52 -37.32 4.32 8.75
CA THR A 52 -37.42 3.68 10.07
C THR A 52 -36.19 2.81 10.34
N PRO A 53 -35.77 2.61 11.62
CA PRO A 53 -34.64 1.73 11.94
C PRO A 53 -34.78 0.31 11.39
N ALA A 54 -35.97 -0.26 11.46
CA ALA A 54 -36.27 -1.60 10.94
C ALA A 54 -36.15 -1.67 9.40
N GLY A 55 -36.61 -0.64 8.68
CA GLY A 55 -36.48 -0.55 7.23
C GLY A 55 -35.03 -0.36 6.80
N ALA A 56 -34.29 0.52 7.47
CA ALA A 56 -32.86 0.71 7.23
C ALA A 56 -32.07 -0.58 7.47
N LYS A 57 -32.33 -1.26 8.58
CA LYS A 57 -31.71 -2.58 8.87
C LYS A 57 -31.99 -3.60 7.77
N ALA A 58 -33.24 -3.75 7.35
CA ALA A 58 -33.61 -4.72 6.33
C ALA A 58 -32.93 -4.45 4.99
N ALA A 59 -32.79 -3.17 4.61
CA ALA A 59 -32.09 -2.76 3.39
C ALA A 59 -30.58 -3.08 3.46
N LEU A 60 -29.93 -2.74 4.58
CA LEU A 60 -28.50 -2.98 4.80
C LEU A 60 -28.20 -4.47 4.93
N ASP A 61 -28.95 -5.22 5.72
CA ASP A 61 -28.78 -6.66 5.85
C ASP A 61 -28.92 -7.38 4.48
N GLY A 62 -29.96 -7.01 3.71
CA GLY A 62 -30.19 -7.58 2.37
C GLY A 62 -29.06 -7.25 1.38
N PHE A 63 -28.53 -6.04 1.44
CA PHE A 63 -27.40 -5.63 0.62
C PHE A 63 -26.12 -6.39 0.99
N TYR A 64 -25.73 -6.39 2.26
CA TYR A 64 -24.48 -7.02 2.70
C TYR A 64 -24.52 -8.55 2.57
N ASP A 65 -25.69 -9.23 2.69
CA ASP A 65 -25.80 -10.66 2.39
C ASP A 65 -25.45 -10.96 0.92
N LEU A 66 -25.92 -10.13 -0.01
CA LEU A 66 -25.63 -10.34 -1.43
C LEU A 66 -24.20 -9.92 -1.78
N VAL A 67 -23.67 -8.85 -1.19
CA VAL A 67 -22.25 -8.45 -1.37
C VAL A 67 -21.33 -9.56 -0.91
N TYR A 68 -21.54 -10.10 0.29
CA TYR A 68 -20.73 -11.21 0.82
C TYR A 68 -20.69 -12.41 -0.14
N LYS A 69 -21.84 -12.85 -0.63
CA LYS A 69 -21.92 -13.97 -1.57
C LYS A 69 -21.26 -13.64 -2.92
N SER A 70 -21.45 -12.41 -3.41
CA SER A 70 -20.81 -11.95 -4.65
C SER A 70 -19.30 -11.90 -4.52
N MET A 71 -18.79 -11.45 -3.36
CA MET A 71 -17.35 -11.42 -3.07
C MET A 71 -16.75 -12.82 -3.04
N LEU A 72 -17.38 -13.80 -2.41
CA LEU A 72 -16.91 -15.20 -2.45
C LEU A 72 -16.79 -15.72 -3.88
N MET A 73 -17.77 -15.39 -4.74
CA MET A 73 -17.74 -15.77 -6.15
C MET A 73 -16.60 -15.12 -6.91
N TYR A 74 -16.44 -13.82 -6.71
CA TYR A 74 -15.38 -13.05 -7.33
C TYR A 74 -14.00 -13.56 -6.90
N LEU A 75 -13.78 -13.73 -5.60
CA LEU A 75 -12.49 -14.14 -5.05
C LEU A 75 -12.10 -15.55 -5.48
N TYR A 76 -13.04 -16.49 -5.56
CA TYR A 76 -12.78 -17.82 -6.11
C TYR A 76 -12.27 -17.75 -7.56
N ALA A 77 -12.94 -16.98 -8.40
CA ALA A 77 -12.55 -16.82 -9.81
C ALA A 77 -11.22 -16.07 -9.96
N GLU A 78 -11.02 -14.98 -9.20
CA GLU A 78 -9.80 -14.16 -9.24
C GLU A 78 -8.57 -14.94 -8.75
N LEU A 79 -8.68 -15.70 -7.66
CA LEU A 79 -7.57 -16.49 -7.13
C LEU A 79 -7.18 -17.63 -8.08
N ASN A 80 -8.15 -18.32 -8.68
CA ASN A 80 -7.86 -19.32 -9.72
C ASN A 80 -7.18 -18.68 -10.94
N LYS A 81 -7.69 -17.55 -11.43
CA LYS A 81 -7.12 -16.79 -12.53
C LYS A 81 -5.70 -16.30 -12.18
N SER A 82 -5.47 -15.81 -10.96
CA SER A 82 -4.14 -15.37 -10.50
C SER A 82 -3.11 -16.50 -10.49
N GLY A 83 -3.55 -17.74 -10.27
CA GLY A 83 -2.72 -18.93 -10.40
C GLY A 83 -2.31 -19.25 -11.83
N ASP A 84 -3.17 -18.95 -12.81
CA ASP A 84 -2.89 -19.07 -14.26
C ASP A 84 -3.78 -18.11 -15.06
N ASN A 85 -3.26 -16.92 -15.36
CA ASN A 85 -3.96 -15.91 -16.16
C ASN A 85 -4.22 -16.34 -17.62
N GLY A 86 -3.60 -17.43 -18.06
CA GLY A 86 -3.84 -18.01 -19.39
C GLY A 86 -5.08 -18.91 -19.48
N ASP A 87 -5.71 -19.23 -18.35
CA ASP A 87 -6.90 -20.11 -18.32
C ASP A 87 -8.16 -19.33 -18.71
N PRO A 88 -8.78 -19.62 -19.89
CA PRO A 88 -9.95 -18.89 -20.37
C PRO A 88 -11.22 -19.14 -19.53
N GLU A 89 -11.32 -20.27 -18.82
CA GLU A 89 -12.45 -20.57 -17.95
C GLU A 89 -12.48 -19.59 -16.78
N TYR A 90 -11.37 -19.44 -16.07
CA TYR A 90 -11.28 -18.54 -14.93
C TYR A 90 -11.31 -17.06 -15.30
N GLN A 91 -10.79 -16.69 -16.48
CA GLN A 91 -11.00 -15.34 -17.02
C GLN A 91 -12.48 -15.02 -17.18
N ALA A 92 -13.25 -15.92 -17.83
CA ALA A 92 -14.69 -15.75 -18.05
C ALA A 92 -15.49 -15.74 -16.74
N MET A 93 -15.14 -16.61 -15.77
CA MET A 93 -15.77 -16.63 -14.45
C MET A 93 -15.53 -15.32 -13.71
N ASN A 94 -14.31 -14.80 -13.75
CA ASN A 94 -13.93 -13.54 -13.09
C ASN A 94 -14.68 -12.34 -13.68
N GLU A 95 -14.75 -12.21 -15.01
CA GLU A 95 -15.51 -11.14 -15.67
C GLU A 95 -17.00 -11.19 -15.31
N ARG A 96 -17.59 -12.38 -15.26
CA ARG A 96 -19.00 -12.57 -14.88
C ARG A 96 -19.25 -12.18 -13.43
N ALA A 97 -18.36 -12.56 -12.51
CA ALA A 97 -18.45 -12.18 -11.10
C ALA A 97 -18.31 -10.67 -10.90
N MET A 98 -17.40 -10.02 -11.61
CA MET A 98 -17.25 -8.56 -11.61
C MET A 98 -18.53 -7.87 -12.10
N MET A 99 -19.11 -8.34 -13.21
CA MET A 99 -20.38 -7.79 -13.72
C MET A 99 -21.52 -7.96 -12.72
N LEU A 100 -21.53 -9.06 -11.96
CA LEU A 100 -22.53 -9.30 -10.93
C LEU A 100 -22.41 -8.27 -9.79
N LEU A 101 -21.19 -7.99 -9.33
CA LEU A 101 -20.93 -6.94 -8.33
C LEU A 101 -21.36 -5.56 -8.83
N VAL A 102 -21.08 -5.22 -10.09
CA VAL A 102 -21.54 -3.96 -10.70
C VAL A 102 -23.07 -3.87 -10.72
N GLN A 103 -23.77 -4.95 -11.11
CA GLN A 103 -25.23 -4.99 -11.10
C GLN A 103 -25.80 -4.82 -9.69
N LEU A 104 -25.21 -5.49 -8.68
CA LEU A 104 -25.62 -5.39 -7.29
C LEU A 104 -25.42 -3.96 -6.75
N ASN A 105 -24.25 -3.35 -6.96
CA ASN A 105 -23.97 -1.99 -6.54
C ASN A 105 -24.92 -0.99 -7.22
N THR A 106 -25.24 -1.19 -8.49
CA THR A 106 -26.23 -0.39 -9.21
C THR A 106 -27.63 -0.50 -8.58
N ALA A 107 -28.07 -1.72 -8.26
CA ALA A 107 -29.35 -1.94 -7.61
C ALA A 107 -29.43 -1.35 -6.19
N ALA A 108 -28.29 -1.26 -5.49
CA ALA A 108 -28.14 -0.72 -4.13
C ALA A 108 -27.82 0.78 -4.09
N SER A 109 -27.66 1.45 -5.23
CA SER A 109 -27.17 2.83 -5.32
C SER A 109 -28.05 3.86 -4.59
N TYR A 110 -29.29 3.53 -4.25
CA TYR A 110 -30.20 4.37 -3.47
C TYR A 110 -29.87 4.43 -1.97
N ILE A 111 -29.13 3.43 -1.41
CA ILE A 111 -28.95 3.27 0.05
C ILE A 111 -28.33 4.51 0.68
N THR A 112 -27.13 4.89 0.24
CA THR A 112 -26.43 6.04 0.82
C THR A 112 -27.17 7.36 0.59
N PRO A 113 -27.68 7.68 -0.61
CA PRO A 113 -28.49 8.89 -0.82
C PRO A 113 -29.76 8.94 0.03
N GLU A 114 -30.49 7.82 0.16
CA GLU A 114 -31.72 7.78 0.97
C GLU A 114 -31.41 8.04 2.44
N LEU A 115 -30.39 7.40 3.02
CA LEU A 115 -29.93 7.68 4.39
C LEU A 115 -29.47 9.14 4.54
N ALA A 116 -28.67 9.65 3.60
CA ALA A 116 -28.15 11.02 3.67
C ALA A 116 -29.26 12.10 3.58
N THR A 117 -30.41 11.79 3.02
CA THR A 117 -31.56 12.73 2.94
C THR A 117 -32.46 12.72 4.18
N LEU A 118 -32.31 11.74 5.09
CA LEU A 118 -33.11 11.70 6.32
C LEU A 118 -32.85 12.93 7.21
N PRO A 119 -33.84 13.39 8.00
CA PRO A 119 -33.63 14.44 8.99
C PRO A 119 -32.47 14.13 9.94
N THR A 120 -31.71 15.14 10.34
CA THR A 120 -30.57 14.98 11.26
C THR A 120 -30.98 14.28 12.56
N GLU A 121 -32.13 14.65 13.10
CA GLU A 121 -32.69 14.06 14.32
C GLU A 121 -32.98 12.57 14.16
N THR A 122 -33.42 12.15 12.95
CA THR A 122 -33.67 10.75 12.63
C THR A 122 -32.36 9.97 12.59
N LEU A 123 -31.33 10.47 11.89
CA LEU A 123 -30.01 9.84 11.84
C LEU A 123 -29.36 9.79 13.23
N GLN A 124 -29.49 10.85 14.03
CA GLN A 124 -29.00 10.84 15.43
C GLN A 124 -29.72 9.77 16.27
N ALA A 125 -31.03 9.60 16.08
CA ALA A 125 -31.75 8.51 16.76
C ALA A 125 -31.28 7.12 16.29
N TYR A 126 -30.89 6.96 15.02
CA TYR A 126 -30.38 5.69 14.48
C TYR A 126 -29.06 5.26 15.14
N LEU A 127 -28.21 6.21 15.55
CA LEU A 127 -26.97 5.90 16.29
C LEU A 127 -27.25 5.20 17.64
N HIS A 128 -28.44 5.35 18.18
CA HIS A 128 -28.87 4.77 19.46
C HIS A 128 -29.89 3.63 19.28
N ALA A 129 -30.28 3.31 18.05
CA ALA A 129 -31.24 2.24 17.77
C ALA A 129 -30.53 0.87 17.88
N PRO A 130 -30.97 -0.05 18.77
CA PRO A 130 -30.32 -1.36 18.92
C PRO A 130 -30.33 -2.17 17.63
N GLU A 131 -31.33 -2.00 16.77
CA GLU A 131 -31.44 -2.68 15.48
C GLU A 131 -30.33 -2.31 14.52
N LEU A 132 -29.75 -1.09 14.64
CA LEU A 132 -28.71 -0.53 13.77
C LEU A 132 -27.32 -0.53 14.40
N GLU A 133 -27.12 -1.24 15.50
CA GLU A 133 -25.82 -1.25 16.20
C GLU A 133 -24.68 -1.66 15.27
N LEU A 134 -24.89 -2.65 14.40
CA LEU A 134 -23.93 -3.12 13.42
C LEU A 134 -23.51 -2.02 12.43
N TYR A 135 -24.41 -1.12 12.08
CA TYR A 135 -24.22 -0.06 11.08
C TYR A 135 -23.93 1.31 11.69
N ARG A 136 -23.67 1.35 13.01
CA ARG A 136 -23.47 2.61 13.75
C ARG A 136 -22.34 3.45 13.17
N HIS A 137 -21.20 2.83 12.86
CA HIS A 137 -20.06 3.55 12.27
C HIS A 137 -20.42 4.13 10.89
N GLN A 138 -21.02 3.34 10.01
CA GLN A 138 -21.48 3.80 8.70
C GLN A 138 -22.48 4.97 8.80
N ILE A 139 -23.43 4.90 9.74
CA ILE A 139 -24.40 5.98 9.95
C ILE A 139 -23.71 7.23 10.53
N ALA A 140 -22.78 7.07 11.46
CA ALA A 140 -21.98 8.17 12.00
C ALA A 140 -21.16 8.87 10.92
N ASP A 141 -20.58 8.09 10.00
CA ASP A 141 -19.82 8.64 8.87
C ASP A 141 -20.73 9.42 7.89
N ILE A 142 -21.92 8.90 7.57
CA ILE A 142 -22.92 9.62 6.77
C ILE A 142 -23.26 10.97 7.41
N ILE A 143 -23.46 11.02 8.74
CA ILE A 143 -23.72 12.28 9.46
C ILE A 143 -22.54 13.23 9.35
N ARG A 144 -21.32 12.73 9.51
CA ARG A 144 -20.08 13.50 9.48
C ARG A 144 -19.86 14.16 8.11
N VAL A 145 -19.97 13.37 7.03
CA VAL A 145 -19.69 13.85 5.67
C VAL A 145 -20.79 14.74 5.10
N ARG A 146 -21.98 14.73 5.70
CA ARG A 146 -23.18 15.40 5.18
C ARG A 146 -23.01 16.89 4.91
N LYS A 147 -22.18 17.59 5.68
CA LYS A 147 -21.91 19.03 5.47
C LYS A 147 -21.19 19.34 4.15
N HIS A 148 -20.60 18.33 3.53
CA HIS A 148 -19.89 18.40 2.25
C HIS A 148 -20.66 17.72 1.10
N VAL A 149 -21.86 17.17 1.38
CA VAL A 149 -22.74 16.61 0.37
C VAL A 149 -23.56 17.74 -0.24
N LEU A 150 -23.60 17.78 -1.55
CA LEU A 150 -24.31 18.81 -2.33
C LEU A 150 -25.76 18.39 -2.63
N SER A 151 -26.50 19.25 -3.36
CA SER A 151 -27.84 18.87 -3.84
C SER A 151 -27.75 17.69 -4.82
N PRO A 152 -28.81 16.87 -4.96
CA PRO A 152 -28.82 15.74 -5.89
C PRO A 152 -28.44 16.12 -7.34
N GLU A 153 -28.86 17.31 -7.79
CA GLU A 153 -28.54 17.82 -9.12
C GLU A 153 -27.05 18.15 -9.26
N GLN A 154 -26.46 18.75 -8.23
CA GLN A 154 -25.02 19.07 -8.20
C GLN A 154 -24.18 17.80 -8.10
N GLU A 155 -24.56 16.84 -7.24
CA GLU A 155 -23.86 15.53 -7.15
C GLU A 155 -23.89 14.78 -8.48
N LYS A 156 -25.03 14.82 -9.19
CA LYS A 156 -25.14 14.23 -10.53
C LYS A 156 -24.19 14.91 -11.52
N MET A 157 -24.10 16.24 -11.49
CA MET A 157 -23.18 16.99 -12.36
C MET A 157 -21.70 16.64 -12.06
N LEU A 158 -21.33 16.56 -10.77
CA LEU A 158 -19.97 16.17 -10.37
C LEU A 158 -19.65 14.72 -10.74
N SER A 159 -20.62 13.81 -10.59
CA SER A 159 -20.45 12.41 -11.02
C SER A 159 -20.20 12.29 -12.54
N MET A 160 -20.87 13.12 -13.34
CA MET A 160 -20.62 13.16 -14.80
C MET A 160 -19.25 13.78 -15.13
N LEU A 161 -18.71 14.66 -14.28
CA LEU A 161 -17.39 15.25 -14.46
C LEU A 161 -16.28 14.29 -14.01
N ALA A 162 -16.56 13.35 -13.12
CA ALA A 162 -15.57 12.44 -12.56
C ALA A 162 -14.84 11.61 -13.63
N ASP A 163 -15.54 11.18 -14.69
CA ASP A 163 -14.96 10.50 -15.83
C ASP A 163 -13.94 11.38 -16.57
N ALA A 164 -14.29 12.64 -16.83
CA ALA A 164 -13.38 13.60 -17.45
C ALA A 164 -12.16 13.92 -16.55
N ALA A 165 -12.35 13.92 -15.23
CA ALA A 165 -11.29 14.16 -14.27
C ALA A 165 -10.24 13.05 -14.22
N GLN A 166 -10.54 11.84 -14.71
CA GLN A 166 -9.55 10.75 -14.88
C GLN A 166 -8.62 10.95 -16.09
N THR A 167 -8.92 11.92 -16.97
CA THR A 167 -8.12 12.12 -18.21
C THR A 167 -6.64 12.38 -17.94
N PRO A 168 -6.22 13.18 -16.93
CA PRO A 168 -4.80 13.36 -16.62
C PRO A 168 -4.07 12.05 -16.28
N ASP A 169 -4.64 11.23 -15.40
CA ASP A 169 -4.09 9.94 -15.00
C ASP A 169 -4.05 8.94 -16.17
N ASN A 170 -5.16 8.81 -16.91
CA ASN A 170 -5.21 7.98 -18.10
C ASN A 170 -4.16 8.40 -19.17
N SER A 171 -3.98 9.71 -19.36
CA SER A 171 -2.99 10.24 -20.30
C SER A 171 -1.56 10.00 -19.82
N PHE A 172 -1.31 10.13 -18.52
CA PHE A 172 -0.05 9.76 -17.90
C PHE A 172 0.27 8.29 -18.15
N THR A 173 -0.66 7.39 -17.83
CA THR A 173 -0.49 5.95 -18.03
C THR A 173 -0.20 5.59 -19.48
N MET A 174 -0.94 6.18 -20.44
CA MET A 174 -0.70 5.93 -21.86
C MET A 174 0.67 6.43 -22.31
N LEU A 175 1.07 7.65 -21.92
CA LEU A 175 2.37 8.20 -22.28
C LEU A 175 3.50 7.40 -21.64
N GLU A 176 3.44 7.17 -20.33
CA GLU A 176 4.53 6.57 -19.54
C GLU A 176 4.69 5.08 -19.84
N SER A 177 3.60 4.32 -19.82
CA SER A 177 3.65 2.86 -19.92
C SER A 177 3.53 2.31 -21.34
N VAL A 178 3.02 3.10 -22.31
CA VAL A 178 2.74 2.61 -23.66
C VAL A 178 3.58 3.32 -24.73
N ASP A 179 3.59 4.67 -24.74
CA ASP A 179 4.19 5.44 -25.84
C ASP A 179 5.69 5.68 -25.65
N MET A 180 6.16 5.82 -24.40
CA MET A 180 7.58 6.06 -24.11
C MET A 180 8.42 4.82 -24.37
N THR A 181 9.55 5.04 -25.00
CA THR A 181 10.58 4.01 -25.21
C THR A 181 11.92 4.54 -24.76
N PHE A 182 12.65 3.74 -24.00
CA PHE A 182 13.94 4.14 -23.44
C PHE A 182 15.10 3.69 -24.34
N PRO A 183 16.23 4.44 -24.35
CA PRO A 183 17.41 4.04 -25.07
C PRO A 183 18.06 2.78 -24.49
N THR A 184 19.02 2.21 -25.25
CA THR A 184 19.92 1.17 -24.75
C THR A 184 21.05 1.79 -23.93
N ILE A 185 21.56 1.01 -22.97
CA ILE A 185 22.82 1.29 -22.26
C ILE A 185 23.78 0.09 -22.40
N ARG A 186 25.02 0.27 -21.97
CA ARG A 186 25.96 -0.86 -21.82
C ARG A 186 25.99 -1.32 -20.37
N ASP A 187 25.73 -2.60 -20.15
CA ASP A 187 25.78 -3.22 -18.82
C ASP A 187 27.23 -3.39 -18.29
N GLU A 188 27.41 -4.09 -17.21
CA GLU A 188 28.70 -4.37 -16.58
C GLU A 188 29.63 -5.17 -17.49
N ASN A 189 29.09 -6.00 -18.39
CA ASN A 189 29.85 -6.83 -19.32
C ASN A 189 30.15 -6.09 -20.64
N GLY A 190 29.61 -4.88 -20.82
CA GLY A 190 29.72 -4.10 -22.04
C GLY A 190 28.69 -4.46 -23.12
N GLU A 191 27.73 -5.34 -22.79
CA GLU A 191 26.63 -5.74 -23.67
C GLU A 191 25.60 -4.59 -23.79
N GLU A 192 25.02 -4.41 -24.98
CA GLU A 192 23.94 -3.46 -25.18
C GLU A 192 22.62 -4.04 -24.65
N VAL A 193 22.00 -3.34 -23.70
CA VAL A 193 20.75 -3.75 -23.03
C VAL A 193 19.70 -2.64 -23.14
N GLN A 194 18.45 -3.04 -23.38
CA GLN A 194 17.31 -2.14 -23.47
C GLN A 194 16.90 -1.66 -22.07
N LEU A 195 16.78 -0.35 -21.88
CA LEU A 195 16.14 0.18 -20.68
C LEU A 195 14.62 0.05 -20.79
N THR A 196 14.03 -0.29 -19.64
CA THR A 196 12.58 -0.29 -19.38
C THR A 196 12.37 0.21 -17.95
N HIS A 197 11.13 0.42 -17.52
CA HIS A 197 10.83 0.75 -16.13
C HIS A 197 11.37 -0.30 -15.16
N GLY A 198 11.20 -1.59 -15.47
CA GLY A 198 11.71 -2.69 -14.66
C GLY A 198 13.24 -2.78 -14.64
N SER A 199 13.87 -2.74 -15.83
CA SER A 199 15.33 -2.85 -15.92
C SER A 199 16.07 -1.64 -15.35
N PHE A 200 15.45 -0.45 -15.35
CA PHE A 200 16.01 0.73 -14.67
C PHE A 200 16.20 0.46 -13.17
N GLY A 201 15.26 -0.23 -12.52
CA GLY A 201 15.39 -0.66 -11.12
C GLY A 201 16.66 -1.46 -10.89
N VAL A 202 16.93 -2.43 -11.76
CA VAL A 202 18.12 -3.31 -11.67
C VAL A 202 19.42 -2.52 -11.93
N TYR A 203 19.47 -1.76 -13.01
CA TYR A 203 20.71 -1.07 -13.40
C TYR A 203 21.09 0.11 -12.49
N ARG A 204 20.14 0.77 -11.82
CA ARG A 204 20.46 1.80 -10.83
C ARG A 204 21.10 1.24 -9.56
N GLU A 205 20.96 -0.06 -9.31
CA GLU A 205 21.59 -0.78 -8.18
C GLU A 205 22.93 -1.38 -8.54
N SER A 206 23.35 -1.31 -9.81
CA SER A 206 24.62 -1.84 -10.29
C SER A 206 25.82 -1.39 -9.43
N ALA A 207 26.74 -2.29 -9.14
CA ALA A 207 28.00 -1.97 -8.49
C ALA A 207 28.90 -1.11 -9.40
N ASP A 208 28.78 -1.23 -10.72
CA ASP A 208 29.46 -0.39 -11.70
C ASP A 208 28.81 1.00 -11.79
N ARG A 209 29.51 2.02 -11.27
CA ARG A 209 29.02 3.39 -11.29
C ARG A 209 28.70 3.90 -12.69
N ARG A 210 29.44 3.47 -13.71
CA ARG A 210 29.20 3.83 -15.11
C ARG A 210 27.82 3.36 -15.58
N VAL A 211 27.42 2.14 -15.17
CA VAL A 211 26.13 1.56 -15.55
C VAL A 211 24.99 2.31 -14.89
N ARG A 212 25.03 2.53 -13.57
CA ARG A 212 23.96 3.23 -12.86
C ARG A 212 23.84 4.70 -13.25
N GLN A 213 24.96 5.38 -13.56
CA GLN A 213 24.93 6.74 -14.12
C GLN A 213 24.27 6.74 -15.50
N ALA A 214 24.70 5.85 -16.41
CA ALA A 214 24.11 5.75 -17.75
C ALA A 214 22.61 5.41 -17.69
N ALA A 215 22.21 4.49 -16.79
CA ALA A 215 20.80 4.16 -16.58
C ALA A 215 20.01 5.39 -16.13
N PHE A 216 20.52 6.16 -15.16
CA PHE A 216 19.91 7.40 -14.67
C PHE A 216 19.79 8.45 -15.79
N GLU A 217 20.88 8.74 -16.48
CA GLU A 217 20.91 9.76 -17.54
C GLU A 217 19.99 9.42 -18.71
N GLN A 218 19.99 8.17 -19.16
CA GLN A 218 19.17 7.75 -20.29
C GLN A 218 17.69 7.65 -19.91
N TYR A 219 17.38 7.13 -18.73
CA TYR A 219 16.01 7.00 -18.25
C TYR A 219 15.34 8.36 -18.06
N PHE A 220 15.92 9.24 -17.26
CA PHE A 220 15.37 10.59 -17.04
C PHE A 220 15.53 11.51 -18.25
N GLY A 221 16.54 11.26 -19.10
CA GLY A 221 16.68 11.95 -20.38
C GLY A 221 15.47 11.74 -21.29
N GLU A 222 14.82 10.57 -21.22
CA GLU A 222 13.58 10.29 -21.96
C GLU A 222 12.40 11.08 -21.38
N PHE A 223 12.19 11.07 -20.06
CA PHE A 223 11.16 11.88 -19.41
C PHE A 223 11.31 13.38 -19.70
N LYS A 224 12.54 13.88 -19.77
CA LYS A 224 12.83 15.28 -20.10
C LYS A 224 12.25 15.74 -21.43
N LYS A 225 12.17 14.86 -22.41
CA LYS A 225 11.58 15.19 -23.73
C LYS A 225 10.10 15.55 -23.64
N TYR A 226 9.39 14.99 -22.66
CA TYR A 226 7.94 15.14 -22.46
C TYR A 226 7.57 15.95 -21.23
N ILE A 227 8.54 16.61 -20.59
CA ILE A 227 8.35 17.24 -19.26
C ILE A 227 7.19 18.25 -19.24
N ASN A 228 6.98 19.00 -20.31
CA ASN A 228 5.85 19.93 -20.41
C ASN A 228 4.50 19.21 -20.49
N THR A 229 4.45 18.03 -21.12
CA THR A 229 3.24 17.19 -21.17
C THR A 229 2.94 16.62 -19.79
N PHE A 230 3.94 16.08 -19.10
CA PHE A 230 3.80 15.64 -17.71
C PHE A 230 3.35 16.77 -16.79
N ALA A 231 3.93 17.98 -16.94
CA ALA A 231 3.52 19.14 -16.18
C ALA A 231 2.05 19.55 -16.43
N ALA A 232 1.60 19.45 -17.69
CA ALA A 232 0.20 19.73 -18.04
C ALA A 232 -0.75 18.68 -17.46
N MET A 233 -0.39 17.40 -17.49
CA MET A 233 -1.20 16.30 -16.94
C MET A 233 -1.29 16.41 -15.42
N TYR A 234 -0.15 16.48 -14.71
CA TYR A 234 -0.16 16.60 -13.25
C TYR A 234 -0.85 17.88 -12.78
N GLY A 235 -0.53 19.02 -13.41
CA GLY A 235 -1.23 20.28 -13.11
C GLY A 235 -2.74 20.23 -13.41
N GLY A 236 -3.18 19.38 -14.33
CA GLY A 236 -4.58 19.08 -14.59
C GLY A 236 -5.23 18.31 -13.44
N SER A 237 -4.56 17.26 -12.94
CA SER A 237 -5.01 16.49 -11.78
C SER A 237 -5.16 17.39 -10.54
N VAL A 238 -4.10 18.12 -10.18
CA VAL A 238 -4.12 19.07 -9.04
C VAL A 238 -5.26 20.08 -9.12
N LYS A 239 -5.60 20.56 -10.33
CA LYS A 239 -6.74 21.47 -10.51
C LYS A 239 -8.06 20.79 -10.24
N PHE A 240 -8.24 19.53 -10.62
CA PHE A 240 -9.46 18.79 -10.31
C PHE A 240 -9.58 18.54 -8.80
N ASP A 241 -8.49 18.16 -8.13
CA ASP A 241 -8.49 17.94 -6.68
C ASP A 241 -8.91 19.22 -5.92
N ASN A 242 -8.29 20.36 -6.26
CA ASN A 242 -8.66 21.66 -5.70
C ASN A 242 -10.10 22.07 -6.05
N TYR A 243 -10.55 21.78 -7.28
CA TYR A 243 -11.93 22.08 -7.70
C TYR A 243 -12.95 21.29 -6.90
N PHE A 244 -12.75 19.96 -6.73
CA PHE A 244 -13.67 19.12 -5.97
C PHE A 244 -13.69 19.51 -4.48
N ALA A 245 -12.54 19.87 -3.92
CA ALA A 245 -12.45 20.36 -2.55
C ALA A 245 -13.23 21.68 -2.36
N ASP A 246 -13.02 22.64 -3.25
CA ASP A 246 -13.66 23.97 -3.20
C ASP A 246 -15.19 23.86 -3.36
N VAL A 247 -15.66 23.14 -4.38
CA VAL A 247 -17.11 22.94 -4.63
C VAL A 247 -17.80 22.27 -3.44
N ARG A 248 -17.14 21.39 -2.73
CA ARG A 248 -17.66 20.72 -1.52
C ARG A 248 -17.43 21.51 -0.23
N GLY A 249 -16.82 22.68 -0.31
CA GLY A 249 -16.59 23.57 0.83
C GLY A 249 -15.54 23.12 1.81
N HIS A 250 -14.50 22.40 1.34
CA HIS A 250 -13.30 22.13 2.11
C HIS A 250 -12.30 23.30 2.02
N GLU A 251 -11.43 23.44 3.01
CA GLU A 251 -10.41 24.48 3.05
C GLU A 251 -9.32 24.28 1.99
N SER A 252 -9.02 23.04 1.63
CA SER A 252 -8.00 22.66 0.65
C SER A 252 -8.26 21.24 0.13
N ALA A 253 -7.59 20.85 -0.97
CA ALA A 253 -7.61 19.47 -1.44
C ALA A 253 -7.03 18.50 -0.38
N LEU A 254 -5.95 18.88 0.32
CA LEU A 254 -5.42 18.11 1.44
C LEU A 254 -6.48 17.86 2.52
N SER A 255 -7.18 18.90 2.96
CA SER A 255 -8.22 18.74 3.99
C SER A 255 -9.38 17.89 3.50
N ALA A 256 -9.72 17.95 2.21
CA ALA A 256 -10.79 17.14 1.61
C ALA A 256 -10.44 15.65 1.61
N GLU A 257 -9.22 15.32 1.19
CA GLU A 257 -8.77 13.92 1.12
C GLU A 257 -8.65 13.30 2.51
N LEU A 258 -7.97 13.98 3.43
CA LEU A 258 -7.82 13.50 4.80
C LEU A 258 -9.17 13.37 5.54
N TYR A 259 -10.14 14.21 5.17
CA TYR A 259 -11.47 14.17 5.75
C TYR A 259 -12.18 12.85 5.47
N GLY A 260 -11.93 12.20 4.32
CA GLY A 260 -12.50 10.89 3.99
C GLY A 260 -12.29 9.86 5.11
N ASN A 261 -11.09 9.80 5.65
CA ASN A 261 -10.67 8.87 6.71
C ASN A 261 -10.65 9.49 8.13
N ASP A 262 -11.26 10.65 8.33
CA ASP A 262 -11.26 11.39 9.61
C ASP A 262 -9.84 11.64 10.16
N VAL A 263 -8.88 11.93 9.27
CA VAL A 263 -7.49 12.23 9.63
C VAL A 263 -7.31 13.73 9.75
N PRO A 264 -6.87 14.26 10.92
CA PRO A 264 -6.54 15.68 11.06
C PRO A 264 -5.36 16.09 10.16
N VAL A 265 -5.44 17.28 9.54
CA VAL A 265 -4.33 17.85 8.74
C VAL A 265 -3.03 17.93 9.55
N ALA A 266 -3.14 18.13 10.87
CA ALA A 266 -2.00 18.15 11.80
C ALA A 266 -1.16 16.86 11.76
N VAL A 267 -1.72 15.70 11.42
CA VAL A 267 -0.97 14.44 11.24
C VAL A 267 -0.01 14.57 10.07
N TYR A 268 -0.48 15.13 8.97
CA TYR A 268 0.34 15.35 7.77
C TYR A 268 1.46 16.37 8.02
N ASP A 269 1.13 17.48 8.68
CA ASP A 269 2.08 18.55 8.98
C ASP A 269 3.15 18.08 9.97
N SER A 270 2.76 17.38 11.04
CA SER A 270 3.68 16.82 12.04
C SER A 270 4.62 15.77 11.43
N LEU A 271 4.18 15.01 10.43
CA LEU A 271 5.05 14.08 9.70
C LEU A 271 6.20 14.84 9.03
N ILE A 272 5.88 15.90 8.26
CA ILE A 272 6.87 16.71 7.54
C ILE A 272 7.85 17.36 8.55
N GLU A 273 7.32 17.95 9.63
CA GLU A 273 8.14 18.59 10.67
C GLU A 273 9.10 17.59 11.33
N ALA A 274 8.60 16.42 11.75
CA ALA A 274 9.43 15.39 12.38
C ALA A 274 10.54 14.89 11.45
N VAL A 275 10.25 14.75 10.15
CA VAL A 275 11.25 14.34 9.16
C VAL A 275 12.29 15.45 8.95
N HIS A 276 11.87 16.72 8.90
CA HIS A 276 12.81 17.85 8.81
C HIS A 276 13.78 17.90 10.00
N GLU A 277 13.29 17.64 11.22
CA GLU A 277 14.14 17.56 12.42
C GLU A 277 15.17 16.42 12.33
N ALA A 278 14.87 15.35 11.62
CA ALA A 278 15.74 14.18 11.46
C ALA A 278 16.70 14.26 10.26
N LEU A 279 16.59 15.27 9.38
CA LEU A 279 17.47 15.43 8.22
C LEU A 279 18.98 15.46 8.55
N PRO A 280 19.44 15.95 9.71
CA PRO A 280 20.85 15.80 10.10
C PRO A 280 21.29 14.33 10.20
N ALA A 281 20.42 13.41 10.59
CA ALA A 281 20.73 11.98 10.61
C ALA A 281 20.82 11.39 9.18
N MET A 282 19.95 11.82 8.28
CA MET A 282 20.04 11.50 6.86
C MET A 282 21.36 12.01 6.26
N GLY A 283 21.77 13.24 6.57
CA GLY A 283 23.06 13.78 6.13
C GLY A 283 24.26 12.92 6.61
N ARG A 284 24.21 12.38 7.85
CA ARG A 284 25.23 11.41 8.32
C ARG A 284 25.20 10.12 7.50
N TYR A 285 24.02 9.61 7.18
CA TYR A 285 23.88 8.44 6.32
C TYR A 285 24.46 8.66 4.92
N ILE A 286 24.19 9.82 4.30
CA ILE A 286 24.76 10.21 3.00
C ILE A 286 26.31 10.27 3.07
N ALA A 287 26.84 10.86 4.13
CA ALA A 287 28.29 10.91 4.35
C ALA A 287 28.91 9.52 4.55
N LEU A 288 28.25 8.66 5.32
CA LEU A 288 28.65 7.26 5.52
C LEU A 288 28.66 6.49 4.20
N ARG A 289 27.60 6.66 3.39
CA ARG A 289 27.46 6.04 2.09
C ARG A 289 28.59 6.47 1.12
N LYS A 290 28.84 7.76 1.04
CA LYS A 290 29.94 8.34 0.28
C LYS A 290 31.30 7.70 0.67
N LYS A 291 31.57 7.61 1.99
CA LYS A 291 32.80 7.01 2.54
C LYS A 291 32.89 5.50 2.28
N ALA A 292 31.80 4.75 2.41
CA ALA A 292 31.76 3.31 2.21
C ALA A 292 32.01 2.95 0.75
N LEU A 293 31.41 3.68 -0.18
CA LEU A 293 31.57 3.49 -1.63
C LEU A 293 32.87 4.09 -2.20
N GLY A 294 33.66 4.81 -1.39
CA GLY A 294 34.93 5.41 -1.82
C GLY A 294 34.79 6.52 -2.84
N LEU A 295 33.68 7.25 -2.81
CA LEU A 295 33.37 8.29 -3.79
C LEU A 295 33.89 9.67 -3.35
N GLU A 296 34.39 10.47 -4.30
CA GLU A 296 34.71 11.88 -4.05
C GLU A 296 33.46 12.75 -3.94
N GLU A 297 32.44 12.44 -4.78
CA GLU A 297 31.12 13.05 -4.76
C GLU A 297 30.07 11.94 -4.89
N LEU A 298 29.04 12.02 -4.04
CA LEU A 298 27.91 11.10 -4.08
C LEU A 298 26.76 11.78 -4.83
N HIS A 299 26.37 11.23 -5.95
CA HIS A 299 25.28 11.70 -6.79
C HIS A 299 23.97 10.97 -6.48
N MET A 300 22.84 11.50 -6.96
CA MET A 300 21.53 10.88 -6.72
C MET A 300 21.46 9.46 -7.29
N TYR A 301 22.15 9.15 -8.37
CA TYR A 301 22.25 7.79 -8.91
C TYR A 301 23.15 6.84 -8.08
N ASP A 302 23.87 7.35 -7.05
CA ASP A 302 24.65 6.55 -6.11
C ASP A 302 23.86 6.17 -4.84
N LEU A 303 22.56 6.49 -4.76
CA LEU A 303 21.76 6.24 -3.56
C LEU A 303 21.18 4.81 -3.47
N TYR A 304 21.17 4.07 -4.55
CA TYR A 304 20.47 2.79 -4.60
C TYR A 304 21.38 1.56 -4.63
N ASN A 305 22.62 1.70 -5.08
CA ASN A 305 23.56 0.57 -5.09
C ASN A 305 23.90 0.13 -3.66
N PRO A 306 24.08 -1.16 -3.39
CA PRO A 306 24.42 -1.66 -2.06
C PRO A 306 25.74 -1.08 -1.54
N MET A 307 25.76 -0.61 -0.27
CA MET A 307 27.01 -0.26 0.42
C MET A 307 27.77 -1.47 0.95
N VAL A 308 27.04 -2.52 1.25
CA VAL A 308 27.56 -3.82 1.66
C VAL A 308 27.19 -4.79 0.56
N GLU A 309 28.18 -5.43 -0.06
CA GLU A 309 27.93 -6.47 -1.05
C GLU A 309 26.99 -7.54 -0.49
N ASP A 310 26.14 -8.09 -1.34
CA ASP A 310 25.27 -9.20 -0.98
C ASP A 310 26.08 -10.26 -0.21
N ALA A 311 25.57 -10.60 0.95
CA ALA A 311 26.20 -11.58 1.84
C ALA A 311 25.85 -13.02 1.45
N GLY A 312 25.22 -13.25 0.28
CA GLY A 312 24.84 -14.56 -0.23
C GLY A 312 23.83 -15.27 0.68
N MET A 313 22.93 -14.51 1.31
CA MET A 313 21.89 -15.07 2.18
C MET A 313 20.74 -15.61 1.33
N LYS A 314 20.74 -16.93 1.18
CA LYS A 314 19.68 -17.66 0.46
C LYS A 314 18.96 -18.60 1.40
N PHE A 315 17.66 -18.68 1.26
CA PHE A 315 16.79 -19.45 2.14
C PHE A 315 15.78 -20.23 1.32
N THR A 316 15.69 -21.53 1.55
CA THR A 316 14.57 -22.32 1.05
C THR A 316 13.27 -21.86 1.71
N PHE A 317 12.13 -22.15 1.10
CA PHE A 317 10.83 -21.82 1.69
C PHE A 317 10.65 -22.44 3.10
N GLU A 318 11.15 -23.66 3.31
CA GLU A 318 11.09 -24.32 4.63
C GLU A 318 11.91 -23.57 5.69
N GLU A 319 13.11 -23.11 5.33
CA GLU A 319 13.93 -22.27 6.22
C GLU A 319 13.28 -20.92 6.47
N ALA A 320 12.67 -20.30 5.45
CA ALA A 320 11.93 -19.05 5.58
C ALA A 320 10.76 -19.18 6.58
N LYS A 321 9.99 -20.27 6.51
CA LYS A 321 8.91 -20.54 7.48
C LYS A 321 9.43 -20.59 8.91
N ASP A 322 10.56 -21.30 9.13
CA ASP A 322 11.15 -21.42 10.46
C ASP A 322 11.70 -20.09 10.99
N ILE A 323 12.29 -19.27 10.12
CA ILE A 323 12.77 -17.93 10.47
C ILE A 323 11.59 -17.04 10.85
N VAL A 324 10.54 -16.98 10.02
CA VAL A 324 9.35 -16.15 10.26
C VAL A 324 8.66 -16.56 11.56
N LYS A 325 8.46 -17.85 11.84
CA LYS A 325 7.89 -18.33 13.11
C LYS A 325 8.68 -17.87 14.32
N LYS A 326 10.01 -17.96 14.27
CA LYS A 326 10.88 -17.53 15.38
C LYS A 326 10.85 -16.01 15.55
N ALA A 327 10.88 -15.28 14.46
CA ALA A 327 10.85 -13.82 14.46
C ALA A 327 9.54 -13.26 15.02
N LEU A 328 8.42 -13.90 14.70
CA LEU A 328 7.08 -13.49 15.11
C LEU A 328 6.62 -14.13 16.45
N ALA A 329 7.47 -14.94 17.09
CA ALA A 329 7.15 -15.53 18.40
C ALA A 329 6.75 -14.52 19.49
N PRO A 330 7.25 -13.25 19.51
CA PRO A 330 6.77 -12.24 20.45
C PRO A 330 5.27 -11.90 20.33
N LEU A 331 4.61 -12.24 19.20
CA LEU A 331 3.16 -12.07 19.00
C LEU A 331 2.31 -13.13 19.72
N GLY A 332 2.94 -14.13 20.33
CA GLY A 332 2.30 -15.11 21.21
C GLY A 332 1.82 -16.38 20.51
N GLU A 333 1.34 -17.33 21.32
CA GLU A 333 1.00 -18.70 20.86
C GLU A 333 -0.18 -18.72 19.87
N GLU A 334 -1.18 -17.87 20.05
CA GLU A 334 -2.34 -17.80 19.13
C GLU A 334 -1.90 -17.39 17.72
N TYR A 335 -1.07 -16.36 17.61
CA TYR A 335 -0.54 -15.90 16.32
C TYR A 335 0.37 -16.97 15.69
N GLY A 336 1.22 -17.60 16.47
CA GLY A 336 2.06 -18.72 16.03
C GLY A 336 1.24 -19.91 15.52
N GLY A 337 0.12 -20.24 16.19
CA GLY A 337 -0.81 -21.28 15.75
C GLY A 337 -1.48 -20.98 14.41
N LEU A 338 -1.81 -19.70 14.16
CA LEU A 338 -2.34 -19.27 12.87
C LEU A 338 -1.29 -19.38 11.76
N LEU A 339 -0.02 -19.03 12.03
CA LEU A 339 1.08 -19.23 11.08
C LEU A 339 1.24 -20.70 10.69
N GLU A 340 1.19 -21.64 11.66
CA GLU A 340 1.26 -23.07 11.38
C GLU A 340 0.11 -23.55 10.49
N ARG A 341 -1.10 -23.02 10.70
CA ARG A 341 -2.25 -23.29 9.84
C ARG A 341 -2.03 -22.76 8.42
N ALA A 342 -1.54 -21.52 8.29
CA ALA A 342 -1.24 -20.93 7.00
C ALA A 342 -0.23 -21.78 6.20
N PHE A 343 0.77 -22.33 6.87
CA PHE A 343 1.79 -23.18 6.26
C PHE A 343 1.33 -24.62 5.93
N SER A 344 0.26 -25.10 6.57
CA SER A 344 -0.17 -26.52 6.44
C SER A 344 -1.52 -26.72 5.80
N GLU A 345 -2.39 -25.70 5.77
CA GLU A 345 -3.77 -25.83 5.32
C GLU A 345 -4.03 -25.28 3.90
N GLY A 346 -2.96 -25.07 3.10
CA GLY A 346 -3.10 -24.64 1.71
C GLY A 346 -3.51 -23.17 1.55
N TRP A 347 -3.02 -22.27 2.43
CA TRP A 347 -3.28 -20.83 2.28
C TRP A 347 -2.34 -20.17 1.28
N ILE A 348 -1.16 -20.76 1.02
CA ILE A 348 -0.06 -20.09 0.31
C ILE A 348 0.23 -20.79 -1.02
N ASP A 349 0.26 -20.00 -2.09
CA ASP A 349 0.76 -20.41 -3.41
C ASP A 349 2.19 -19.87 -3.58
N VAL A 350 3.19 -20.77 -3.54
CA VAL A 350 4.57 -20.41 -3.23
C VAL A 350 5.39 -20.04 -4.45
N TYR A 351 5.49 -20.95 -5.42
CA TYR A 351 6.47 -20.84 -6.51
C TYR A 351 5.84 -20.31 -7.80
N GLU A 352 6.68 -19.67 -8.62
CA GLU A 352 6.31 -19.22 -9.96
C GLU A 352 5.93 -20.40 -10.86
N ASN A 353 4.90 -20.20 -11.67
CA ASN A 353 4.52 -21.08 -12.77
C ASN A 353 4.12 -20.27 -14.00
N LYS A 354 4.02 -20.94 -15.15
CA LYS A 354 3.56 -20.29 -16.38
C LYS A 354 2.15 -19.72 -16.20
N GLY A 355 2.00 -18.43 -16.51
CA GLY A 355 0.72 -17.72 -16.44
C GLY A 355 0.35 -17.18 -15.05
N LYS A 356 1.11 -17.49 -13.99
CA LYS A 356 0.86 -16.97 -12.64
C LYS A 356 1.06 -15.46 -12.58
N THR A 357 0.25 -14.77 -11.80
CA THR A 357 0.40 -13.33 -11.51
C THR A 357 1.76 -13.06 -10.88
N THR A 358 2.46 -12.02 -11.35
CA THR A 358 3.77 -11.61 -10.84
C THR A 358 3.64 -10.87 -9.49
N GLY A 359 4.76 -10.78 -8.76
CA GLY A 359 4.78 -10.15 -7.44
C GLY A 359 4.24 -11.06 -6.33
N ALA A 360 3.69 -10.45 -5.28
CA ALA A 360 3.07 -11.12 -4.15
C ALA A 360 1.83 -10.34 -3.69
N PHE A 361 0.88 -11.03 -3.08
CA PHE A 361 -0.26 -10.41 -2.42
C PHE A 361 -0.91 -11.33 -1.40
N SER A 362 -1.60 -10.74 -0.44
CA SER A 362 -2.52 -11.43 0.45
C SER A 362 -3.97 -11.02 0.15
N CYS A 363 -4.89 -11.97 0.22
CA CYS A 363 -6.30 -11.76 -0.04
C CYS A 363 -7.13 -12.37 1.09
N GLY A 364 -7.83 -11.54 1.87
CA GLY A 364 -8.81 -11.99 2.87
C GLY A 364 -10.06 -12.55 2.19
N VAL A 365 -10.58 -13.65 2.71
CA VAL A 365 -11.83 -14.26 2.25
C VAL A 365 -12.73 -14.50 3.45
N TYR A 366 -13.64 -13.57 3.67
CA TYR A 366 -14.55 -13.63 4.82
C TYR A 366 -15.28 -14.95 4.91
N GLY A 367 -15.29 -15.55 6.10
CA GLY A 367 -15.94 -16.83 6.36
C GLY A 367 -15.13 -18.07 5.93
N VAL A 368 -13.94 -17.89 5.38
CA VAL A 368 -13.00 -18.96 5.01
C VAL A 368 -11.66 -18.72 5.72
N HIS A 369 -10.61 -18.45 5.01
CA HIS A 369 -9.31 -18.00 5.48
C HIS A 369 -8.64 -17.16 4.39
N PRO A 370 -7.62 -16.36 4.73
CA PRO A 370 -6.87 -15.63 3.73
C PRO A 370 -6.08 -16.54 2.80
N TYR A 371 -5.77 -16.03 1.61
CA TYR A 371 -4.90 -16.66 0.64
C TYR A 371 -3.72 -15.75 0.32
N VAL A 372 -2.55 -16.33 0.16
CA VAL A 372 -1.30 -15.62 -0.14
C VAL A 372 -0.70 -16.14 -1.43
N LEU A 373 -0.38 -15.25 -2.36
CA LEU A 373 0.36 -15.57 -3.57
C LEU A 373 1.79 -15.06 -3.42
N LEU A 374 2.77 -15.92 -3.71
CA LEU A 374 4.19 -15.61 -3.77
C LEU A 374 4.77 -16.05 -5.11
N ASN A 375 5.93 -15.52 -5.45
CA ASN A 375 6.82 -16.03 -6.50
C ASN A 375 8.23 -16.22 -5.89
N PHE A 376 8.35 -17.21 -5.00
CA PHE A 376 9.49 -17.42 -4.12
C PHE A 376 10.73 -17.90 -4.89
N THR A 377 11.84 -17.16 -4.80
CA THR A 377 13.10 -17.39 -5.55
C THR A 377 14.29 -17.79 -4.67
N ASN A 378 14.08 -17.99 -3.38
CA ASN A 378 15.07 -18.35 -2.34
C ASN A 378 16.03 -17.20 -1.96
N GLU A 379 15.66 -15.97 -2.19
CA GLU A 379 16.43 -14.80 -1.76
C GLU A 379 15.98 -14.31 -0.37
N LEU A 380 16.77 -13.44 0.27
CA LEU A 380 16.39 -12.84 1.55
C LEU A 380 15.10 -12.03 1.46
N ASP A 381 14.92 -11.30 0.36
CA ASP A 381 13.72 -10.47 0.13
C ASP A 381 12.44 -11.31 0.09
N ASP A 382 12.51 -12.60 -0.33
CA ASP A 382 11.35 -13.48 -0.27
C ASP A 382 10.94 -13.82 1.17
N VAL A 383 11.90 -13.85 2.11
CA VAL A 383 11.59 -14.07 3.54
C VAL A 383 10.84 -12.85 4.10
N PHE A 384 11.25 -11.64 3.71
CA PHE A 384 10.52 -10.41 4.07
C PHE A 384 9.15 -10.36 3.42
N THR A 385 9.04 -10.68 2.15
CA THR A 385 7.76 -10.76 1.42
C THR A 385 6.81 -11.76 2.08
N LEU A 386 7.30 -12.96 2.45
CA LEU A 386 6.50 -13.94 3.19
C LEU A 386 5.99 -13.39 4.52
N ALA A 387 6.84 -12.71 5.30
CA ALA A 387 6.44 -12.12 6.57
C ALA A 387 5.41 -10.99 6.39
N HIS A 388 5.59 -10.16 5.35
CA HIS A 388 4.69 -9.08 4.96
C HIS A 388 3.29 -9.61 4.63
N GLU A 389 3.20 -10.53 3.67
CA GLU A 389 1.92 -11.08 3.22
C GLU A 389 1.21 -11.87 4.33
N LEU A 390 1.97 -12.53 5.20
CA LEU A 390 1.40 -13.15 6.40
C LEU A 390 0.89 -12.10 7.40
N GLY A 391 1.47 -10.90 7.46
CA GLY A 391 0.93 -9.80 8.26
C GLY A 391 -0.47 -9.41 7.81
N HIS A 392 -0.67 -9.21 6.51
CA HIS A 392 -1.99 -8.98 5.93
C HIS A 392 -2.94 -10.17 6.17
N ALA A 393 -2.46 -11.39 5.95
CA ALA A 393 -3.27 -12.59 6.14
C ALA A 393 -3.77 -12.71 7.58
N MET A 394 -2.91 -12.50 8.58
CA MET A 394 -3.30 -12.56 9.99
C MET A 394 -4.24 -11.41 10.37
N HIS A 395 -4.06 -10.22 9.80
CA HIS A 395 -4.97 -9.10 10.01
C HIS A 395 -6.37 -9.44 9.47
N SER A 396 -6.47 -9.85 8.21
CA SER A 396 -7.73 -10.29 7.59
C SER A 396 -8.38 -11.40 8.41
N TYR A 397 -7.62 -12.43 8.78
CA TYR A 397 -8.15 -13.55 9.57
C TYR A 397 -8.76 -13.09 10.91
N LYS A 398 -8.05 -12.24 11.66
CA LYS A 398 -8.51 -11.76 12.96
C LYS A 398 -9.71 -10.82 12.82
N SER A 399 -9.69 -9.94 11.84
CA SER A 399 -10.82 -9.06 11.54
C SER A 399 -12.07 -9.86 11.16
N ASP A 400 -11.94 -10.79 10.21
CA ASP A 400 -13.05 -11.62 9.73
C ASP A 400 -13.72 -12.46 10.82
N HIS A 401 -12.93 -12.87 11.82
CA HIS A 401 -13.46 -13.67 12.95
C HIS A 401 -14.06 -12.81 14.08
N ALA A 402 -13.69 -11.53 14.17
CA ALA A 402 -14.16 -10.64 15.21
C ALA A 402 -15.31 -9.73 14.75
N GLN A 403 -15.35 -9.38 13.47
CA GLN A 403 -16.29 -8.43 12.90
C GLN A 403 -17.38 -9.16 12.08
N ALA A 404 -18.54 -8.54 12.00
CA ALA A 404 -19.52 -8.93 10.97
C ALA A 404 -19.03 -8.43 9.59
N PHE A 405 -19.50 -9.07 8.53
CA PHE A 405 -19.09 -8.76 7.15
C PHE A 405 -19.17 -7.27 6.80
N ALA A 406 -20.17 -6.53 7.30
CA ALA A 406 -20.28 -5.09 7.03
C ALA A 406 -19.13 -4.22 7.59
N ASN A 407 -18.37 -4.74 8.55
CA ASN A 407 -17.30 -4.02 9.25
C ASN A 407 -15.96 -4.78 9.24
N HIS A 408 -15.82 -5.84 8.44
CA HIS A 408 -14.61 -6.66 8.47
C HIS A 408 -13.43 -6.05 7.71
N ASP A 409 -13.74 -5.27 6.71
CA ASP A 409 -12.73 -4.63 5.86
C ASP A 409 -12.12 -3.42 6.58
N TYR A 410 -10.82 -3.26 6.45
CA TYR A 410 -10.04 -2.23 7.14
C TYR A 410 -9.37 -1.30 6.13
N SER A 411 -8.98 -0.10 6.60
CA SER A 411 -8.31 0.88 5.74
C SER A 411 -6.93 0.41 5.28
N ILE A 412 -6.46 0.94 4.14
CA ILE A 412 -5.10 0.68 3.62
C ILE A 412 -4.04 1.08 4.65
N MET A 413 -4.23 2.19 5.37
CA MET A 413 -3.32 2.61 6.45
C MET A 413 -3.19 1.53 7.53
N ALA A 414 -4.29 0.91 7.97
CA ALA A 414 -4.28 -0.17 8.94
C ALA A 414 -3.67 -1.46 8.38
N ALA A 415 -3.94 -1.77 7.10
CA ALA A 415 -3.39 -2.92 6.40
C ALA A 415 -1.87 -2.93 6.42
N GLU A 416 -1.25 -1.83 5.97
CA GLU A 416 0.20 -1.72 5.85
C GLU A 416 0.91 -1.66 7.21
N VAL A 417 0.24 -1.24 8.26
CA VAL A 417 0.80 -1.34 9.62
C VAL A 417 0.96 -2.80 10.02
N ALA A 418 -0.02 -3.65 9.74
CA ALA A 418 0.04 -5.07 10.11
C ALA A 418 1.16 -5.83 9.39
N SER A 419 1.31 -5.63 8.08
CA SER A 419 2.37 -6.24 7.28
C SER A 419 3.76 -5.75 7.72
N THR A 420 3.91 -4.44 7.91
CA THR A 420 5.19 -3.83 8.28
C THR A 420 5.62 -4.17 9.71
N VAL A 421 4.70 -4.39 10.66
CA VAL A 421 5.06 -4.90 12.01
C VAL A 421 5.75 -6.25 11.90
N ASN A 422 5.26 -7.15 11.07
CA ASN A 422 5.91 -8.43 10.83
C ASN A 422 7.31 -8.27 10.24
N GLU A 423 7.49 -7.39 9.24
CA GLU A 423 8.81 -7.11 8.66
C GLU A 423 9.80 -6.54 9.69
N VAL A 424 9.36 -5.57 10.49
CA VAL A 424 10.22 -4.96 11.52
C VAL A 424 10.61 -5.98 12.59
N LEU A 425 9.68 -6.82 13.06
CA LEU A 425 9.98 -7.90 13.99
C LEU A 425 10.97 -8.92 13.39
N LEU A 426 10.75 -9.31 12.13
CA LEU A 426 11.65 -10.19 11.40
C LEU A 426 13.06 -9.61 11.31
N LEU A 427 13.18 -8.37 10.88
CA LEU A 427 14.46 -7.70 10.70
C LEU A 427 15.22 -7.55 12.02
N LYS A 428 14.53 -7.12 13.09
CA LYS A 428 15.13 -7.03 14.44
C LYS A 428 15.57 -8.40 14.96
N TYR A 429 14.79 -9.46 14.70
CA TYR A 429 15.19 -10.83 15.02
C TYR A 429 16.45 -11.23 14.27
N LEU A 430 16.52 -11.00 12.96
CA LEU A 430 17.69 -11.34 12.14
C LEU A 430 18.95 -10.58 12.60
N ILE A 431 18.86 -9.26 12.79
CA ILE A 431 19.98 -8.43 13.26
C ILE A 431 20.46 -8.91 14.63
N SER A 432 19.56 -9.25 15.55
CA SER A 432 19.92 -9.64 16.93
C SER A 432 20.58 -11.02 16.98
N ASN A 433 20.29 -11.92 16.03
CA ASN A 433 20.81 -13.28 16.01
C ASN A 433 21.98 -13.47 15.03
N GLU A 434 22.30 -12.49 14.18
CA GLU A 434 23.40 -12.58 13.24
C GLU A 434 24.73 -12.26 13.92
N THR A 435 25.67 -13.21 13.84
CA THR A 435 27.01 -13.09 14.43
C THR A 435 28.08 -12.69 13.42
N ASP A 436 27.86 -12.96 12.14
CA ASP A 436 28.76 -12.51 11.08
C ASP A 436 28.60 -11.00 10.86
N LYS A 437 29.71 -10.26 10.97
CA LYS A 437 29.70 -8.80 10.90
C LYS A 437 29.28 -8.27 9.53
N LYS A 438 29.63 -8.96 8.43
CA LYS A 438 29.26 -8.54 7.07
C LYS A 438 27.76 -8.73 6.88
N ARG A 439 27.20 -9.86 7.27
CA ARG A 439 25.74 -10.12 7.21
C ARG A 439 24.97 -9.17 8.10
N ARG A 440 25.45 -8.92 9.31
CA ARG A 440 24.82 -7.95 10.22
C ARG A 440 24.84 -6.52 9.64
N ALA A 441 25.95 -6.10 9.01
CA ALA A 441 26.03 -4.82 8.34
C ALA A 441 25.06 -4.73 7.14
N TYR A 442 24.90 -5.84 6.39
CA TYR A 442 23.93 -5.93 5.30
C TYR A 442 22.49 -5.74 5.81
N LEU A 443 22.09 -6.47 6.86
CA LEU A 443 20.76 -6.35 7.47
C LEU A 443 20.50 -4.95 8.05
N LEU A 444 21.50 -4.34 8.70
CA LEU A 444 21.37 -2.96 9.18
C LEU A 444 21.22 -1.96 8.03
N ASN A 445 21.97 -2.16 6.94
CA ASN A 445 21.80 -1.32 5.75
C ASN A 445 20.40 -1.49 5.15
N HIS A 446 19.88 -2.70 5.10
CA HIS A 446 18.51 -2.97 4.64
C HIS A 446 17.48 -2.21 5.51
N PHE A 447 17.64 -2.23 6.85
CA PHE A 447 16.77 -1.47 7.77
C PHE A 447 16.82 0.04 7.52
N ILE A 448 18.02 0.59 7.37
CA ILE A 448 18.23 2.02 7.07
C ILE A 448 17.60 2.40 5.73
N GLU A 449 17.74 1.55 4.70
CA GLU A 449 17.12 1.77 3.39
C GLU A 449 15.59 1.74 3.47
N GLY A 450 14.99 0.89 4.31
CA GLY A 450 13.56 0.91 4.60
C GLY A 450 13.09 2.29 5.08
N PHE A 451 13.81 2.92 6.04
CA PHE A 451 13.52 4.29 6.47
C PHE A 451 13.71 5.30 5.33
N ARG A 452 14.81 5.20 4.59
CA ARG A 452 15.08 6.13 3.49
C ARG A 452 14.01 6.10 2.42
N THR A 453 13.56 4.93 2.00
CA THR A 453 12.62 4.75 0.88
C THR A 453 11.17 4.91 1.30
N THR A 454 10.80 4.44 2.49
CA THR A 454 9.40 4.40 2.93
C THR A 454 9.03 5.58 3.84
N LEU A 455 9.99 6.17 4.56
CA LEU A 455 9.70 7.30 5.42
C LEU A 455 10.22 8.61 4.81
N PHE A 456 11.52 8.79 4.63
CA PHE A 456 12.07 10.05 4.12
C PHE A 456 11.60 10.39 2.71
N ARG A 457 11.73 9.44 1.77
CA ARG A 457 11.35 9.66 0.38
C ARG A 457 9.85 9.88 0.21
N GLN A 458 9.03 9.13 0.92
CA GLN A 458 7.58 9.30 0.84
C GLN A 458 7.11 10.62 1.47
N THR A 459 7.80 11.09 2.50
CA THR A 459 7.53 12.41 3.08
C THR A 459 7.96 13.53 2.13
N LEU A 460 9.10 13.40 1.41
CA LEU A 460 9.47 14.33 0.35
C LEU A 460 8.38 14.43 -0.72
N PHE A 461 7.82 13.29 -1.13
CA PHE A 461 6.70 13.27 -2.08
C PHE A 461 5.44 13.93 -1.51
N ALA A 462 5.12 13.64 -0.26
CA ALA A 462 3.99 14.26 0.44
C ALA A 462 4.16 15.80 0.52
N GLU A 463 5.35 16.29 0.85
CA GLU A 463 5.62 17.72 0.88
C GLU A 463 5.52 18.35 -0.51
N PHE A 464 6.01 17.68 -1.55
CA PHE A 464 5.85 18.13 -2.94
C PHE A 464 4.38 18.24 -3.34
N GLU A 465 3.55 17.23 -3.03
CA GLU A 465 2.11 17.27 -3.29
C GLU A 465 1.43 18.43 -2.56
N LYS A 466 1.71 18.59 -1.27
CA LYS A 466 1.16 19.69 -0.46
C LYS A 466 1.48 21.05 -1.06
N GLU A 467 2.74 21.28 -1.44
CA GLU A 467 3.16 22.56 -1.99
C GLU A 467 2.58 22.82 -3.39
N THR A 468 2.54 21.82 -4.27
CA THR A 468 1.95 21.99 -5.62
C THR A 468 0.46 22.28 -5.56
N HIS A 469 -0.30 21.61 -4.69
CA HIS A 469 -1.72 21.89 -4.49
C HIS A 469 -1.93 23.30 -3.92
N ALA A 470 -1.12 23.72 -2.93
CA ALA A 470 -1.19 25.05 -2.35
C ALA A 470 -0.81 26.16 -3.38
N MET A 471 0.20 25.91 -4.22
CA MET A 471 0.56 26.81 -5.33
C MET A 471 -0.63 26.98 -6.27
N ALA A 472 -1.23 25.90 -6.73
CA ALA A 472 -2.39 25.97 -7.63
C ALA A 472 -3.60 26.65 -6.97
N GLN A 473 -3.90 26.35 -5.71
CA GLN A 473 -4.98 26.97 -4.95
C GLN A 473 -4.79 28.48 -4.80
N SER A 474 -3.54 28.94 -4.62
CA SER A 474 -3.22 30.37 -4.57
C SER A 474 -3.18 31.07 -5.93
N GLY A 475 -3.46 30.34 -7.03
CA GLY A 475 -3.44 30.88 -8.39
C GLY A 475 -2.05 30.93 -9.02
N GLN A 476 -1.02 30.34 -8.41
CA GLN A 476 0.29 30.22 -9.02
C GLN A 476 0.28 29.13 -10.12
N PRO A 477 0.90 29.36 -11.27
CA PRO A 477 0.91 28.39 -12.34
C PRO A 477 1.83 27.20 -12.03
N LEU A 478 1.32 25.99 -12.22
CA LEU A 478 2.12 24.78 -12.23
C LEU A 478 2.71 24.58 -13.63
N THR A 479 3.97 24.96 -13.78
CA THR A 479 4.76 24.75 -15.00
C THR A 479 5.86 23.74 -14.74
N ALA A 480 6.45 23.17 -15.79
CA ALA A 480 7.62 22.30 -15.63
C ALA A 480 8.72 22.98 -14.80
N ASP A 481 9.04 24.25 -15.09
CA ASP A 481 10.08 24.99 -14.39
C ASP A 481 9.76 25.21 -12.91
N SER A 482 8.51 25.58 -12.57
CA SER A 482 8.13 25.80 -11.16
C SER A 482 8.15 24.51 -10.35
N MET A 483 7.70 23.40 -10.94
CA MET A 483 7.70 22.08 -10.29
C MET A 483 9.12 21.50 -10.19
N ASN A 484 9.95 21.65 -11.22
CA ASN A 484 11.35 21.24 -11.18
C ASN A 484 12.12 22.01 -10.10
N ALA A 485 11.94 23.34 -10.01
CA ALA A 485 12.58 24.15 -8.98
C ALA A 485 12.16 23.74 -7.56
N LEU A 486 10.88 23.45 -7.36
CA LEU A 486 10.37 22.94 -6.10
C LEU A 486 10.99 21.58 -5.76
N TYR A 487 10.98 20.64 -6.72
CA TYR A 487 11.48 19.29 -6.51
C TYR A 487 13.00 19.28 -6.26
N ARG A 488 13.77 20.14 -6.95
CA ARG A 488 15.21 20.36 -6.67
C ARG A 488 15.41 20.80 -5.23
N ARG A 489 14.70 21.85 -4.79
CA ARG A 489 14.80 22.39 -3.42
C ARG A 489 14.54 21.30 -2.37
N LEU A 490 13.53 20.47 -2.58
CA LEU A 490 13.22 19.36 -1.67
C LEU A 490 14.32 18.29 -1.68
N ASN A 491 14.85 17.90 -2.85
CA ASN A 491 15.95 16.95 -2.91
C ASN A 491 17.23 17.49 -2.23
N GLU A 492 17.58 18.76 -2.44
CA GLU A 492 18.70 19.39 -1.77
C GLU A 492 18.54 19.46 -0.25
N LEU A 493 17.30 19.63 0.23
CA LEU A 493 16.97 19.62 1.65
C LEU A 493 17.08 18.21 2.24
N TYR A 494 16.41 17.24 1.63
CA TYR A 494 16.28 15.87 2.16
C TYR A 494 17.55 15.04 2.03
N TYR A 495 18.36 15.29 1.00
CA TYR A 495 19.60 14.57 0.71
C TYR A 495 20.83 15.47 0.81
N ALA A 496 20.85 16.33 1.83
CA ALA A 496 21.98 17.23 2.07
C ALA A 496 23.30 16.48 2.12
N GLY A 497 24.27 16.89 1.29
CA GLY A 497 25.56 16.22 1.12
C GLY A 497 25.66 15.32 -0.12
N ALA A 498 24.56 15.03 -0.80
CA ALA A 498 24.56 14.47 -2.14
C ALA A 498 24.55 15.59 -3.20
N VAL A 499 25.07 15.28 -4.39
CA VAL A 499 24.94 16.14 -5.56
C VAL A 499 23.59 15.86 -6.20
N VAL A 500 22.72 16.87 -6.22
CA VAL A 500 21.42 16.79 -6.91
C VAL A 500 21.65 17.13 -8.38
N ASP A 501 21.59 16.10 -9.22
CA ASP A 501 21.79 16.24 -10.66
C ASP A 501 20.58 16.91 -11.33
N ASP A 502 20.79 17.62 -12.44
CA ASP A 502 19.71 18.35 -13.14
C ASP A 502 18.56 17.43 -13.60
N LEU A 503 18.83 16.16 -13.85
CA LEU A 503 17.80 15.17 -14.21
C LEU A 503 17.01 14.66 -13.00
N GLN A 504 17.50 14.88 -11.77
CA GLN A 504 16.74 14.58 -10.55
C GLN A 504 15.55 15.54 -10.39
N ASP A 505 15.64 16.75 -10.89
CA ASP A 505 14.60 17.77 -10.78
C ASP A 505 13.26 17.32 -11.38
N ILE A 506 13.32 16.42 -12.37
CA ILE A 506 12.17 15.95 -13.12
C ILE A 506 11.64 14.60 -12.64
N GLU A 507 12.18 14.03 -11.56
CA GLU A 507 11.75 12.72 -11.06
C GLU A 507 10.26 12.68 -10.70
N TRP A 508 9.67 13.80 -10.28
CA TRP A 508 8.23 13.89 -9.99
C TRP A 508 7.36 13.44 -11.18
N ALA A 509 7.85 13.65 -12.42
CA ALA A 509 7.12 13.31 -13.63
C ALA A 509 6.89 11.80 -13.85
N ARG A 510 7.62 10.93 -13.13
CA ARG A 510 7.49 9.47 -13.21
C ARG A 510 6.68 8.84 -12.07
N ILE A 511 6.14 9.63 -11.16
CA ILE A 511 5.50 9.11 -9.93
C ILE A 511 3.99 8.98 -10.16
N PRO A 512 3.45 7.77 -10.40
CA PRO A 512 2.02 7.58 -10.66
C PRO A 512 1.17 7.95 -9.45
N HIS A 513 1.70 7.80 -8.22
CA HIS A 513 0.98 8.12 -6.99
C HIS A 513 0.51 9.58 -6.92
N PHE A 514 1.14 10.51 -7.63
CA PHE A 514 0.73 11.91 -7.66
C PHE A 514 -0.61 12.15 -8.36
N TYR A 515 -1.15 11.15 -9.06
CA TYR A 515 -2.51 11.16 -9.63
C TYR A 515 -3.55 10.56 -8.67
N ASN A 516 -3.13 10.06 -7.51
CA ASN A 516 -3.96 9.70 -6.36
C ASN A 516 -3.55 10.60 -5.18
N ALA A 517 -4.10 11.82 -5.16
CA ALA A 517 -3.64 12.90 -4.32
C ALA A 517 -3.57 12.54 -2.82
N PHE A 518 -2.48 12.92 -2.19
CA PHE A 518 -2.23 12.76 -0.75
C PHE A 518 -2.30 11.31 -0.25
N TYR A 519 -1.98 10.35 -1.10
CA TYR A 519 -1.92 8.95 -0.72
C TYR A 519 -0.60 8.59 -0.01
N VAL A 520 0.54 9.13 -0.47
CA VAL A 520 1.88 8.62 -0.13
C VAL A 520 2.30 8.86 1.33
N TYR A 521 1.70 9.82 2.05
CA TYR A 521 1.99 10.04 3.47
C TYR A 521 1.67 8.82 4.33
N GLN A 522 0.73 7.99 3.89
CA GLN A 522 0.30 6.78 4.58
C GLN A 522 1.44 5.75 4.70
N TYR A 523 2.35 5.69 3.73
CA TYR A 523 3.55 4.86 3.82
C TYR A 523 4.44 5.28 4.99
N ALA A 524 4.73 6.58 5.11
CA ALA A 524 5.60 7.11 6.16
C ALA A 524 4.98 7.01 7.56
N THR A 525 3.70 7.34 7.69
CA THR A 525 2.97 7.22 8.96
C THR A 525 2.77 5.76 9.36
N GLY A 526 2.42 4.89 8.41
CA GLY A 526 2.26 3.45 8.63
C GLY A 526 3.57 2.78 9.06
N TYR A 527 4.69 3.10 8.39
CA TYR A 527 6.01 2.60 8.76
C TYR A 527 6.41 3.05 10.18
N SER A 528 6.17 4.32 10.51
CA SER A 528 6.46 4.86 11.83
C SER A 528 5.63 4.18 12.93
N ALA A 529 4.34 3.95 12.65
CA ALA A 529 3.45 3.22 13.56
C ALA A 529 3.91 1.78 13.77
N ALA A 530 4.30 1.08 12.70
CA ALA A 530 4.77 -0.31 12.77
C ALA A 530 6.06 -0.44 13.58
N VAL A 531 7.04 0.46 13.39
CA VAL A 531 8.25 0.51 14.22
C VAL A 531 7.90 0.71 15.69
N ALA A 532 7.03 1.66 16.02
CA ALA A 532 6.62 1.92 17.40
C ALA A 532 5.91 0.73 18.05
N ILE A 533 5.04 0.02 17.30
CA ILE A 533 4.35 -1.17 17.78
C ILE A 533 5.35 -2.31 18.02
N ALA A 534 6.23 -2.58 17.06
CA ALA A 534 7.24 -3.63 17.18
C ALA A 534 8.18 -3.39 18.37
N ASP A 535 8.65 -2.15 18.56
CA ASP A 535 9.49 -1.76 19.70
C ASP A 535 8.79 -1.97 21.03
N ARG A 536 7.53 -1.57 21.13
CA ARG A 536 6.73 -1.76 22.33
C ARG A 536 6.56 -3.24 22.65
N ILE A 537 6.25 -4.08 21.65
CA ILE A 537 6.11 -5.52 21.84
C ILE A 537 7.42 -6.14 22.33
N LEU A 538 8.55 -5.80 21.70
CA LEU A 538 9.87 -6.33 22.09
C LEU A 538 10.31 -5.84 23.48
N ALA A 539 9.98 -4.60 23.86
CA ALA A 539 10.34 -4.03 25.15
C ALA A 539 9.48 -4.58 26.32
N THR A 540 8.20 -4.86 26.08
CA THR A 540 7.26 -5.27 27.13
C THR A 540 7.04 -6.78 27.18
N GLY A 541 7.27 -7.50 26.07
CA GLY A 541 6.87 -8.89 25.88
C GLY A 541 5.35 -9.07 25.79
N ASP A 542 4.59 -8.01 25.52
CA ASP A 542 3.13 -8.02 25.46
C ASP A 542 2.63 -7.47 24.11
N ALA A 543 1.96 -8.32 23.34
CA ALA A 543 1.36 -7.99 22.05
C ALA A 543 -0.17 -7.78 22.13
N SER A 544 -0.78 -7.84 23.31
CA SER A 544 -2.25 -7.88 23.46
C SER A 544 -2.97 -6.69 22.81
N ASP A 545 -2.44 -5.48 22.94
CA ASP A 545 -3.01 -4.28 22.32
C ASP A 545 -2.93 -4.33 20.79
N TYR A 546 -1.79 -4.79 20.23
CA TYR A 546 -1.64 -4.99 18.80
C TYR A 546 -2.58 -6.08 18.27
N LEU A 547 -2.67 -7.22 18.94
CA LEU A 547 -3.58 -8.30 18.56
C LEU A 547 -5.05 -7.86 18.62
N ARG A 548 -5.41 -6.98 19.55
CA ARG A 548 -6.75 -6.37 19.62
C ARG A 548 -6.98 -5.40 18.45
N PHE A 549 -5.98 -4.60 18.06
CA PHE A 549 -6.05 -3.77 16.85
C PHE A 549 -6.37 -4.62 15.60
N LEU A 550 -5.73 -5.77 15.43
CA LEU A 550 -6.01 -6.65 14.28
C LEU A 550 -7.46 -7.18 14.24
N THR A 551 -8.25 -7.00 15.29
CA THR A 551 -9.65 -7.43 15.35
C THR A 551 -10.66 -6.31 15.06
N THR A 552 -10.20 -5.08 14.80
CA THR A 552 -11.10 -3.92 14.68
C THR A 552 -11.81 -3.85 13.33
N GLY A 553 -11.19 -4.38 12.26
CA GLY A 553 -11.70 -4.20 10.91
C GLY A 553 -11.84 -2.71 10.58
N GLY A 554 -12.96 -2.32 9.97
CA GLY A 554 -13.38 -0.93 9.73
C GLY A 554 -14.50 -0.49 10.66
N SER A 555 -14.43 -0.87 11.95
CA SER A 555 -15.45 -0.50 12.94
C SER A 555 -15.29 0.94 13.48
N ASP A 556 -14.15 1.58 13.23
CA ASP A 556 -13.85 2.98 13.51
C ASP A 556 -12.86 3.53 12.46
N TYR A 557 -12.43 4.78 12.61
CA TYR A 557 -11.44 5.43 11.75
C TYR A 557 -10.00 4.97 12.06
N PRO A 558 -9.09 4.93 11.09
CA PRO A 558 -7.77 4.31 11.23
C PRO A 558 -6.92 4.91 12.36
N ILE A 559 -6.99 6.23 12.58
CA ILE A 559 -6.24 6.86 13.69
C ILE A 559 -6.72 6.36 15.06
N LYS A 560 -8.03 6.13 15.22
CA LYS A 560 -8.59 5.60 16.47
C LYS A 560 -8.27 4.13 16.66
N GLU A 561 -8.27 3.36 15.58
CA GLU A 561 -7.88 1.95 15.60
C GLU A 561 -6.41 1.78 16.00
N LEU A 562 -5.51 2.60 15.45
CA LEU A 562 -4.09 2.60 15.83
C LEU A 562 -3.86 2.97 17.31
N ARG A 563 -4.70 3.81 17.90
CA ARG A 563 -4.65 4.08 19.35
C ARG A 563 -4.89 2.83 20.19
N ILE A 564 -5.63 1.85 19.70
CA ILE A 564 -5.81 0.55 20.37
C ILE A 564 -4.46 -0.19 20.43
N ALA A 565 -3.65 -0.13 19.36
CA ALA A 565 -2.29 -0.66 19.37
C ALA A 565 -1.29 0.18 20.18
N GLY A 566 -1.75 1.27 20.82
CA GLY A 566 -0.93 2.17 21.63
C GLY A 566 -0.17 3.22 20.81
N VAL A 567 -0.56 3.44 19.56
CA VAL A 567 0.04 4.43 18.66
C VAL A 567 -0.97 5.54 18.37
N ASP A 568 -0.58 6.78 18.63
CA ASP A 568 -1.38 7.97 18.35
C ASP A 568 -0.65 8.86 17.36
N LEU A 569 -1.00 8.77 16.07
CA LEU A 569 -0.36 9.52 14.98
C LEU A 569 -0.63 11.04 15.04
N GLU A 570 -1.57 11.51 15.88
CA GLU A 570 -1.70 12.94 16.15
C GLU A 570 -0.53 13.47 17.02
N LYS A 571 0.28 12.58 17.60
CA LYS A 571 1.45 12.90 18.39
C LYS A 571 2.72 12.77 17.54
N PRO A 572 3.51 13.83 17.38
CA PRO A 572 4.73 13.81 16.58
C PRO A 572 5.78 12.83 17.12
N GLU A 573 5.70 12.43 18.40
CA GLU A 573 6.65 11.51 19.02
C GLU A 573 6.70 10.14 18.36
N VAL A 574 5.61 9.67 17.74
CA VAL A 574 5.58 8.38 17.02
C VAL A 574 6.60 8.41 15.89
N VAL A 575 6.52 9.42 15.02
CA VAL A 575 7.43 9.59 13.88
C VAL A 575 8.84 9.93 14.36
N SER A 576 8.98 10.85 15.30
CA SER A 576 10.28 11.27 15.85
C SER A 576 11.04 10.12 16.52
N ASN A 577 10.35 9.17 17.20
CA ASN A 577 11.01 8.02 17.81
C ASN A 577 11.46 6.99 16.75
N ALA A 578 10.66 6.73 15.73
CA ALA A 578 11.08 5.91 14.59
C ALA A 578 12.33 6.50 13.90
N LEU A 579 12.38 7.81 13.71
CA LEU A 579 13.53 8.52 13.12
C LEU A 579 14.78 8.53 14.02
N LYS A 580 14.63 8.48 15.35
CA LYS A 580 15.77 8.27 16.28
C LYS A 580 16.37 6.88 16.08
N GLU A 581 15.54 5.86 15.86
CA GLU A 581 16.03 4.51 15.60
C GLU A 581 16.82 4.45 14.27
N PHE A 582 16.35 5.14 13.22
CA PHE A 582 17.15 5.35 12.02
C PHE A 582 18.54 5.91 12.35
N GLY A 583 18.61 6.99 13.11
CA GLY A 583 19.89 7.60 13.51
C GLY A 583 20.82 6.65 14.27
N ASN A 584 20.26 5.87 15.22
CA ASN A 584 21.01 4.86 15.97
C ASN A 584 21.52 3.74 15.07
N SER A 585 20.73 3.30 14.10
CA SER A 585 21.11 2.27 13.13
C SER A 585 22.24 2.74 12.20
N VAL A 586 22.23 4.02 11.80
CA VAL A 586 23.34 4.63 11.02
C VAL A 586 24.63 4.63 11.84
N ASP A 587 24.57 5.00 13.12
CA ASP A 587 25.75 5.02 14.01
C ASP A 587 26.29 3.59 14.27
N GLU A 588 25.41 2.58 14.35
CA GLU A 588 25.83 1.18 14.48
C GLU A 588 26.47 0.66 13.18
N LEU A 589 25.87 0.95 12.03
CA LEU A 589 26.40 0.58 10.73
C LEU A 589 27.79 1.19 10.50
N GLU A 590 28.01 2.46 10.86
CA GLU A 590 29.33 3.09 10.73
C GLU A 590 30.38 2.36 11.55
N LYS A 591 30.04 1.95 12.79
CA LYS A 591 30.98 1.17 13.64
C LYS A 591 31.32 -0.20 13.02
N LEU A 592 30.31 -0.89 12.48
CA LEU A 592 30.52 -2.20 11.85
C LEU A 592 31.38 -2.10 10.59
N LEU A 593 31.10 -1.13 9.71
CA LEU A 593 31.89 -0.90 8.51
C LEU A 593 33.34 -0.52 8.84
N GLY A 594 33.56 0.20 9.95
CA GLY A 594 34.92 0.47 10.47
C GLY A 594 35.69 -0.77 10.94
N GLN A 595 34.99 -1.86 11.30
CA GLN A 595 35.59 -3.12 11.74
C GLN A 595 35.77 -4.14 10.61
N LEU A 596 35.15 -3.92 9.44
CA LEU A 596 35.27 -4.78 8.26
C LEU A 596 36.45 -4.37 7.35
N LYS A 597 37.01 -3.19 7.56
CA LYS A 597 38.25 -2.69 6.93
C LYS A 597 39.46 -3.16 7.71
#